data_7d80b36ac6f1e9e270af97b4e350b755
#
_entry.id   7d80b36ac6f1e9e270af97b4e350b755
#
_cell.length_a   1.000
_cell.length_b   1.000
_cell.length_c   1.000
_cell.angle_alpha   90.00
_cell.angle_beta   90.00
_cell.angle_gamma   90.00
#
_symmetry.space_group_name_H-M   'P 1'
#
loop_
_entity.id
_entity.type
_entity.pdbx_description
1 polymer ?
#
loop_
_entity_poly.entity_id
_entity_poly.type
_entity_poly.pdbx_seq_one_letter_code
_entity_poly.pdbx_strand_id
1 'polypeptide(L)'
;MKLPKSIICLSTALLLSSINAYSHDGHTHAPTVNVPAEDINLSTSWNGKKVAFLGDSMTDPKNKSTKKHYWKYLETLMGIKPCVFARSGYKWDGIYKKAEEMKTAVGDSIDVIIIWAGTNDYNHSIPVGQFFTETTDSVNVNGHIEQRKHRTFEMNDSTFTGNINRVMSYLKHNYPTKQIIIMTPIHRGYAKFNDNNVSRMKIMPTGKDYMSKVI
;
A
#
# COMPACT_ATOMS: atom_id res chain seq x y z
N MET A 1 -21.69 -4.92 23.57
CA MET A 1 -20.30 -4.65 23.17
C MET A 1 -20.19 -4.89 21.67
N LYS A 2 -20.18 -3.81 20.84
CA LYS A 2 -20.18 -3.93 19.36
C LYS A 2 -18.74 -4.13 18.89
N LEU A 3 -18.51 -5.22 18.17
CA LEU A 3 -17.23 -5.56 17.53
C LEU A 3 -16.82 -4.48 16.53
N PRO A 4 -15.53 -4.13 16.44
CA PRO A 4 -15.04 -3.17 15.46
C PRO A 4 -15.13 -3.76 14.05
N LYS A 5 -15.61 -2.92 13.14
CA LYS A 5 -15.75 -3.25 11.71
C LYS A 5 -14.41 -3.67 11.11
N SER A 6 -14.45 -4.82 10.48
CA SER A 6 -13.41 -5.57 9.81
C SER A 6 -12.51 -4.73 8.92
N ILE A 7 -11.22 -5.04 8.96
CA ILE A 7 -10.27 -4.72 7.90
C ILE A 7 -10.68 -5.55 6.69
N ILE A 8 -11.33 -4.92 5.73
CA ILE A 8 -11.59 -5.54 4.44
C ILE A 8 -10.34 -5.31 3.60
N CYS A 9 -9.53 -6.35 3.47
CA CYS A 9 -8.58 -6.44 2.39
C CYS A 9 -9.40 -6.62 1.10
N LEU A 10 -9.82 -5.51 0.49
CA LEU A 10 -10.50 -5.55 -0.78
C LEU A 10 -9.44 -5.76 -1.86
N SER A 11 -9.19 -7.03 -2.19
CA SER A 11 -8.74 -7.38 -3.53
C SER A 11 -9.92 -7.13 -4.46
N THR A 12 -10.25 -5.86 -4.71
CA THR A 12 -11.07 -5.50 -5.83
C THR A 12 -10.25 -5.78 -7.08
N ALA A 13 -10.33 -7.03 -7.55
CA ALA A 13 -10.19 -7.28 -8.95
C ALA A 13 -11.21 -6.37 -9.64
N LEU A 14 -10.73 -5.26 -10.21
CA LEU A 14 -11.43 -4.65 -11.31
C LEU A 14 -11.53 -5.76 -12.34
N LEU A 15 -12.72 -6.32 -12.51
CA LEU A 15 -13.06 -7.17 -13.64
C LEU A 15 -13.01 -6.28 -14.89
N LEU A 16 -11.81 -6.04 -15.38
CA LEU A 16 -11.58 -5.77 -16.77
C LEU A 16 -11.54 -7.14 -17.40
N SER A 17 -12.58 -7.45 -18.17
CA SER A 17 -12.70 -8.64 -19.01
C SER A 17 -11.35 -8.98 -19.62
N SER A 18 -10.84 -10.16 -19.26
CA SER A 18 -9.66 -10.76 -19.81
C SER A 18 -9.81 -10.92 -21.31
N ILE A 19 -9.05 -10.17 -22.09
CA ILE A 19 -8.70 -10.57 -23.44
C ILE A 19 -7.30 -11.17 -23.33
N ASN A 20 -7.22 -12.49 -23.37
CA ASN A 20 -5.99 -13.21 -23.61
C ASN A 20 -5.43 -12.79 -24.96
N ALA A 21 -4.27 -12.19 -24.98
CA ALA A 21 -3.41 -12.15 -26.15
C ALA A 21 -1.97 -12.39 -25.72
N TYR A 22 -1.57 -13.64 -25.68
CA TYR A 22 -0.18 -14.02 -25.84
C TYR A 22 0.09 -13.98 -27.35
N SER A 23 0.87 -13.01 -27.79
CA SER A 23 1.55 -13.07 -29.08
C SER A 23 2.98 -12.65 -28.86
N HIS A 24 3.87 -13.56 -29.12
CA HIS A 24 5.29 -13.31 -29.36
C HIS A 24 5.37 -12.65 -30.74
N ASP A 25 6.14 -11.57 -30.83
CA ASP A 25 6.50 -10.80 -32.02
C ASP A 25 5.54 -9.69 -32.48
N GLY A 26 6.10 -8.49 -32.46
CA GLY A 26 5.62 -7.33 -33.22
C GLY A 26 4.77 -6.35 -32.39
N HIS A 27 5.22 -5.12 -32.38
CA HIS A 27 4.53 -3.95 -31.81
C HIS A 27 3.06 -3.87 -32.29
N THR A 28 2.14 -4.33 -31.47
CA THR A 28 0.73 -4.00 -31.63
C THR A 28 0.33 -3.10 -30.47
N HIS A 29 -0.03 -1.86 -30.79
CA HIS A 29 -0.67 -0.96 -29.85
C HIS A 29 -1.91 -1.64 -29.28
N ALA A 30 -1.99 -1.72 -27.95
CA ALA A 30 -3.24 -2.09 -27.30
C ALA A 30 -4.35 -1.17 -27.79
N PRO A 31 -5.56 -1.70 -28.07
CA PRO A 31 -6.66 -0.86 -28.50
C PRO A 31 -6.92 0.22 -27.45
N THR A 32 -6.76 1.46 -27.80
CA THR A 32 -7.19 2.60 -27.00
C THR A 32 -8.72 2.55 -26.96
N VAL A 33 -9.27 2.00 -25.89
CA VAL A 33 -10.68 2.17 -25.59
C VAL A 33 -10.85 3.62 -25.18
N ASN A 34 -11.26 4.46 -26.13
CA ASN A 34 -11.74 5.81 -25.83
C ASN A 34 -13.10 5.66 -25.14
N VAL A 35 -13.10 5.50 -23.81
CA VAL A 35 -14.29 5.75 -23.02
C VAL A 35 -14.35 7.26 -22.83
N PRO A 36 -15.36 7.95 -23.31
CA PRO A 36 -15.53 9.37 -23.03
C PRO A 36 -15.57 9.55 -21.51
N ALA A 37 -14.72 10.41 -20.98
CA ALA A 37 -14.61 10.63 -19.52
C ALA A 37 -15.89 11.27 -18.92
N GLU A 38 -16.86 11.63 -19.76
CA GLU A 38 -18.05 12.38 -19.39
C GLU A 38 -19.22 11.51 -18.93
N ASP A 39 -19.21 10.20 -19.23
CA ASP A 39 -20.35 9.31 -18.95
C ASP A 39 -20.20 8.40 -17.73
N ILE A 40 -19.08 8.46 -17.02
CA ILE A 40 -18.89 7.65 -15.82
C ILE A 40 -19.23 8.48 -14.59
N ASN A 41 -20.51 8.74 -14.40
CA ASN A 41 -21.01 9.26 -13.11
C ASN A 41 -21.13 8.11 -12.11
N LEU A 42 -19.99 7.69 -11.55
CA LEU A 42 -19.97 6.82 -10.41
C LEU A 42 -20.40 7.64 -9.18
N SER A 43 -21.70 7.74 -8.96
CA SER A 43 -22.26 8.19 -7.69
C SER A 43 -21.74 7.26 -6.59
N THR A 44 -20.56 7.58 -6.05
CA THR A 44 -19.91 6.76 -5.04
C THR A 44 -20.17 7.32 -3.66
N SER A 45 -20.20 6.46 -2.66
CA SER A 45 -20.20 6.83 -1.24
C SER A 45 -18.94 7.63 -0.84
N TRP A 46 -18.04 7.87 -1.79
CA TRP A 46 -16.77 8.59 -1.62
C TRP A 46 -16.84 10.05 -2.05
N ASN A 47 -17.91 10.46 -2.74
CA ASN A 47 -18.06 11.84 -3.20
C ASN A 47 -17.95 12.82 -2.01
N GLY A 48 -17.10 13.83 -2.19
CA GLY A 48 -16.81 14.85 -1.18
C GLY A 48 -15.89 14.41 -0.04
N LYS A 49 -15.54 13.12 0.09
CA LYS A 49 -14.65 12.65 1.15
C LYS A 49 -13.23 13.17 0.97
N LYS A 50 -12.61 13.55 2.08
CA LYS A 50 -11.19 13.89 2.13
C LYS A 50 -10.37 12.62 2.23
N VAL A 51 -9.54 12.35 1.23
CA VAL A 51 -8.72 11.16 1.13
C VAL A 51 -7.25 11.54 1.19
N ALA A 52 -6.55 11.07 2.21
CA ALA A 52 -5.11 11.24 2.32
C ALA A 52 -4.39 10.16 1.50
N PHE A 53 -3.40 10.58 0.72
CA PHE A 53 -2.54 9.71 -0.07
C PHE A 53 -1.12 9.79 0.46
N LEU A 54 -0.65 8.71 1.06
CA LEU A 54 0.73 8.55 1.50
C LEU A 54 1.49 7.72 0.48
N GLY A 55 2.70 8.12 0.09
CA GLY A 55 3.42 7.33 -0.89
C GLY A 55 4.79 7.88 -1.30
N ASP A 56 5.32 7.21 -2.30
CA ASP A 56 6.61 7.52 -2.92
C ASP A 56 6.46 8.31 -4.24
N SER A 57 7.36 8.08 -5.19
CA SER A 57 7.35 8.76 -6.49
C SER A 57 6.08 8.54 -7.31
N MET A 58 5.37 7.45 -7.12
CA MET A 58 4.11 7.17 -7.83
C MET A 58 2.96 8.07 -7.34
N THR A 59 3.07 8.55 -6.11
CA THR A 59 2.08 9.41 -5.45
C THR A 59 2.50 10.88 -5.43
N ASP A 60 3.81 11.18 -5.47
CA ASP A 60 4.39 12.51 -5.32
C ASP A 60 3.94 13.47 -6.43
N PRO A 61 3.19 14.55 -6.11
CA PRO A 61 2.72 15.51 -7.09
C PRO A 61 3.84 16.24 -7.84
N LYS A 62 5.06 16.24 -7.28
CA LYS A 62 6.24 16.86 -7.91
C LYS A 62 6.89 15.95 -8.95
N ASN A 63 6.57 14.66 -8.95
CA ASN A 63 7.08 13.73 -9.94
C ASN A 63 6.38 13.95 -11.30
N LYS A 64 7.17 14.31 -12.31
CA LYS A 64 6.68 14.60 -13.68
C LYS A 64 6.80 13.40 -14.63
N SER A 65 7.10 12.20 -14.12
CA SER A 65 7.19 10.99 -14.94
C SER A 65 5.84 10.49 -15.47
N THR A 66 4.75 11.04 -14.97
CA THR A 66 3.39 10.79 -15.46
C THR A 66 2.68 12.07 -15.81
N LYS A 67 1.83 12.02 -16.83
CA LYS A 67 0.97 13.16 -17.23
C LYS A 67 -0.12 13.43 -16.19
N LYS A 68 -0.65 12.40 -15.56
CA LYS A 68 -1.70 12.49 -14.55
C LYS A 68 -1.49 11.41 -13.48
N HIS A 69 -1.44 11.80 -12.23
CA HIS A 69 -1.30 10.86 -11.10
C HIS A 69 -2.59 10.09 -10.87
N TYR A 70 -2.49 8.86 -10.35
CA TYR A 70 -3.65 7.99 -10.10
C TYR A 70 -4.70 8.63 -9.18
N TRP A 71 -4.29 9.36 -8.16
CA TRP A 71 -5.21 10.04 -7.24
C TRP A 71 -6.01 11.17 -7.92
N LYS A 72 -5.49 11.78 -9.00
CA LYS A 72 -6.26 12.71 -9.83
C LYS A 72 -7.34 12.02 -10.67
N TYR A 73 -7.12 10.77 -11.07
CA TYR A 73 -8.17 9.98 -11.69
C TYR A 73 -9.27 9.66 -10.67
N LEU A 74 -8.89 9.27 -9.42
CA LEU A 74 -9.85 9.04 -8.36
C LEU A 74 -10.64 10.30 -8.00
N GLU A 75 -9.98 11.47 -7.97
CA GLU A 75 -10.65 12.76 -7.80
C GLU A 75 -11.72 12.97 -8.87
N THR A 76 -11.37 12.77 -10.14
CA THR A 76 -12.30 12.95 -11.27
C THR A 76 -13.44 11.93 -11.25
N LEU A 77 -13.14 10.65 -11.02
CA LEU A 77 -14.10 9.54 -11.12
C LEU A 77 -15.01 9.40 -9.90
N MET A 78 -14.52 9.75 -8.71
CA MET A 78 -15.20 9.48 -7.45
C MET A 78 -15.59 10.75 -6.68
N GLY A 79 -15.20 11.93 -7.17
CA GLY A 79 -15.48 13.20 -6.50
C GLY A 79 -14.80 13.38 -5.15
N ILE A 80 -13.70 12.68 -4.89
CA ILE A 80 -12.94 12.81 -3.64
C ILE A 80 -12.17 14.12 -3.58
N LYS A 81 -11.77 14.51 -2.37
CA LYS A 81 -10.88 15.66 -2.12
C LYS A 81 -9.50 15.12 -1.69
N PRO A 82 -8.51 15.04 -2.59
CA PRO A 82 -7.23 14.45 -2.29
C PRO A 82 -6.36 15.37 -1.41
N CYS A 83 -5.74 14.81 -0.38
CA CYS A 83 -4.69 15.41 0.45
C CYS A 83 -3.43 14.56 0.28
N VAL A 84 -2.41 15.06 -0.43
CA VAL A 84 -1.27 14.23 -0.84
C VAL A 84 -0.04 14.51 0.02
N PHE A 85 0.47 13.47 0.67
CA PHE A 85 1.65 13.46 1.52
C PHE A 85 2.63 12.41 0.99
N ALA A 86 3.39 12.78 -0.02
CA ALA A 86 4.27 11.85 -0.71
C ALA A 86 5.60 12.51 -1.07
N ARG A 87 6.62 11.66 -1.26
CA ARG A 87 7.94 12.11 -1.73
C ARG A 87 8.63 11.03 -2.54
N SER A 88 9.12 11.41 -3.69
CA SER A 88 9.92 10.52 -4.54
C SER A 88 11.12 9.94 -3.79
N GLY A 89 11.35 8.65 -3.97
CA GLY A 89 12.44 7.93 -3.32
C GLY A 89 12.16 7.43 -1.90
N TYR A 90 11.00 7.77 -1.31
CA TYR A 90 10.69 7.31 0.03
C TYR A 90 10.42 5.81 0.08
N LYS A 91 10.98 5.19 1.11
CA LYS A 91 10.70 3.85 1.60
C LYS A 91 9.65 3.92 2.72
N TRP A 92 9.27 2.80 3.30
CA TRP A 92 8.30 2.78 4.41
C TRP A 92 8.73 3.59 5.64
N ASP A 93 10.03 3.71 5.92
CA ASP A 93 10.54 4.61 6.95
C ASP A 93 10.19 6.08 6.65
N GLY A 94 10.24 6.48 5.39
CA GLY A 94 9.81 7.80 4.94
C GLY A 94 8.30 7.99 4.97
N ILE A 95 7.51 6.92 4.77
CA ILE A 95 6.04 6.96 4.90
C ILE A 95 5.62 7.30 6.33
N TYR A 96 6.37 6.83 7.33
CA TYR A 96 6.15 7.22 8.73
C TYR A 96 6.18 8.74 8.90
N LYS A 97 7.21 9.40 8.37
CA LYS A 97 7.32 10.88 8.39
C LYS A 97 6.15 11.57 7.68
N LYS A 98 5.69 10.99 6.58
CA LYS A 98 4.52 11.52 5.86
C LYS A 98 3.21 11.36 6.64
N ALA A 99 3.08 10.31 7.43
CA ALA A 99 1.95 10.14 8.34
C ALA A 99 1.96 11.20 9.46
N GLU A 100 3.14 11.55 9.99
CA GLU A 100 3.29 12.64 10.97
C GLU A 100 2.97 14.00 10.34
N GLU A 101 3.50 14.29 9.14
CA GLU A 101 3.16 15.50 8.39
C GLU A 101 1.66 15.61 8.12
N MET A 102 1.01 14.51 7.75
CA MET A 102 -0.43 14.45 7.55
C MET A 102 -1.18 14.80 8.85
N LYS A 103 -0.80 14.20 9.98
CA LYS A 103 -1.44 14.50 11.26
C LYS A 103 -1.33 15.97 11.64
N THR A 104 -0.17 16.56 11.40
CA THR A 104 0.07 17.99 11.68
C THR A 104 -0.74 18.90 10.75
N ALA A 105 -0.83 18.55 9.46
CA ALA A 105 -1.42 19.43 8.46
C ALA A 105 -2.96 19.39 8.45
N VAL A 106 -3.57 18.22 8.66
CA VAL A 106 -5.01 18.03 8.47
C VAL A 106 -5.74 17.48 9.71
N GLY A 107 -5.00 17.08 10.75
CA GLY A 107 -5.58 16.56 12.00
C GLY A 107 -6.52 15.39 11.73
N ASP A 108 -7.71 15.43 12.30
CA ASP A 108 -8.72 14.37 12.18
C ASP A 108 -9.70 14.59 11.01
N SER A 109 -9.47 15.62 10.19
CA SER A 109 -10.37 15.99 9.09
C SER A 109 -10.30 15.07 7.86
N ILE A 110 -9.59 13.94 7.95
CA ILE A 110 -9.48 12.92 6.90
C ILE A 110 -10.53 11.83 7.11
N ASP A 111 -11.14 11.37 6.02
CA ASP A 111 -12.10 10.27 6.02
C ASP A 111 -11.45 8.92 5.72
N VAL A 112 -10.49 8.91 4.80
CA VAL A 112 -9.80 7.70 4.32
C VAL A 112 -8.33 7.98 4.14
N ILE A 113 -7.49 6.99 4.41
CA ILE A 113 -6.05 7.04 4.17
C ILE A 113 -5.69 5.92 3.18
N ILE A 114 -5.02 6.27 2.10
CA ILE A 114 -4.51 5.33 1.09
C ILE A 114 -2.99 5.40 1.10
N ILE A 115 -2.34 4.24 1.17
CA ILE A 115 -0.88 4.14 1.20
C ILE A 115 -0.42 3.32 0.00
N TRP A 116 0.53 3.86 -0.76
CA TRP A 116 1.17 3.13 -1.85
C TRP A 116 2.69 3.33 -1.81
N ALA A 117 3.39 2.30 -1.34
CA ALA A 117 4.83 2.30 -1.13
C ALA A 117 5.41 0.87 -1.22
N GLY A 118 6.73 0.75 -1.17
CA GLY A 118 7.44 -0.53 -1.15
C GLY A 118 8.41 -0.71 -2.32
N THR A 119 8.22 -0.01 -3.43
CA THR A 119 9.13 -0.05 -4.58
C THR A 119 10.55 0.35 -4.22
N ASN A 120 10.70 1.39 -3.42
CA ASN A 120 12.03 1.86 -3.02
C ASN A 120 12.67 0.96 -1.96
N ASP A 121 11.89 0.35 -1.09
CA ASP A 121 12.39 -0.66 -0.15
C ASP A 121 13.04 -1.82 -0.91
N TYR A 122 12.35 -2.33 -1.94
CA TYR A 122 12.91 -3.34 -2.82
C TYR A 122 14.18 -2.84 -3.54
N ASN A 123 14.14 -1.66 -4.13
CA ASN A 123 15.28 -1.08 -4.85
C ASN A 123 16.52 -0.88 -3.96
N HIS A 124 16.34 -0.68 -2.67
CA HIS A 124 17.42 -0.52 -1.69
C HIS A 124 17.77 -1.81 -0.95
N SER A 125 17.20 -2.95 -1.36
CA SER A 125 17.45 -4.26 -0.75
C SER A 125 17.18 -4.30 0.75
N ILE A 126 16.13 -3.60 1.20
CA ILE A 126 15.74 -3.64 2.60
C ILE A 126 15.30 -5.07 2.94
N PRO A 127 15.80 -5.69 4.00
CA PRO A 127 15.35 -7.02 4.42
C PRO A 127 13.84 -7.05 4.65
N VAL A 128 13.17 -8.12 4.24
CA VAL A 128 11.71 -8.23 4.42
C VAL A 128 11.35 -8.22 5.90
N GLY A 129 12.06 -8.98 6.73
CA GLY A 129 11.72 -9.14 8.14
C GLY A 129 10.50 -10.05 8.36
N GLN A 130 9.95 -9.98 9.55
CA GLN A 130 8.73 -10.70 9.94
C GLN A 130 7.69 -9.70 10.46
N PHE A 131 6.42 -9.95 10.19
CA PHE A 131 5.35 -9.08 10.71
C PHE A 131 5.17 -9.25 12.22
N PHE A 132 5.32 -10.48 12.70
CA PHE A 132 5.17 -10.81 14.12
C PHE A 132 5.95 -12.06 14.45
N THR A 133 6.30 -12.17 15.72
CA THR A 133 6.74 -13.41 16.37
C THR A 133 5.52 -14.09 16.98
N GLU A 134 5.39 -15.40 16.84
CA GLU A 134 4.30 -16.17 17.42
C GLU A 134 4.86 -17.06 18.53
N THR A 135 4.31 -16.94 19.74
CA THR A 135 4.58 -17.80 20.88
C THR A 135 3.31 -18.53 21.29
N THR A 136 3.44 -19.58 22.08
CA THR A 136 2.30 -20.29 22.65
C THR A 136 2.35 -20.13 24.16
N ASP A 137 1.29 -19.54 24.72
CA ASP A 137 1.20 -19.27 26.15
C ASP A 137 0.10 -20.14 26.77
N SER A 138 0.34 -20.59 28.00
CA SER A 138 -0.66 -21.28 28.81
C SER A 138 -1.54 -20.24 29.52
N VAL A 139 -2.81 -20.20 29.20
CA VAL A 139 -3.77 -19.25 29.80
C VAL A 139 -4.90 -19.99 30.52
N ASN A 140 -5.35 -19.45 31.64
CA ASN A 140 -6.51 -19.97 32.34
C ASN A 140 -7.79 -19.39 31.73
N VAL A 141 -8.63 -20.26 31.16
CA VAL A 141 -9.93 -19.92 30.59
C VAL A 141 -11.01 -20.65 31.39
N ASN A 142 -11.74 -19.92 32.21
CA ASN A 142 -12.80 -20.47 33.07
C ASN A 142 -12.37 -21.66 33.95
N GLY A 143 -11.16 -21.61 34.50
CA GLY A 143 -10.59 -22.66 35.36
C GLY A 143 -9.86 -23.78 34.61
N HIS A 144 -9.84 -23.77 33.30
CA HIS A 144 -9.09 -24.71 32.46
C HIS A 144 -7.85 -24.08 31.86
N ILE A 145 -6.71 -24.79 31.85
CA ILE A 145 -5.49 -24.34 31.19
C ILE A 145 -5.58 -24.68 29.71
N GLU A 146 -5.54 -23.66 28.87
CA GLU A 146 -5.54 -23.80 27.42
C GLU A 146 -4.26 -23.21 26.83
N GLN A 147 -3.79 -23.80 25.74
CA GLN A 147 -2.69 -23.26 24.96
C GLN A 147 -3.23 -22.23 23.98
N ARG A 148 -2.74 -21.00 24.07
CA ARG A 148 -3.15 -19.90 23.20
C ARG A 148 -1.95 -19.33 22.45
N LYS A 149 -2.15 -19.06 21.18
CA LYS A 149 -1.14 -18.37 20.37
C LYS A 149 -1.16 -16.88 20.67
N HIS A 150 0.03 -16.36 20.97
CA HIS A 150 0.28 -14.95 21.17
C HIS A 150 1.15 -14.41 20.03
N ARG A 151 0.81 -13.27 19.46
CA ARG A 151 1.55 -12.60 18.41
C ARG A 151 2.04 -11.25 18.87
N THR A 152 3.35 -11.08 18.84
CA THR A 152 4.01 -9.79 19.10
C THR A 152 4.48 -9.21 17.76
N PHE A 153 3.97 -8.05 17.38
CA PHE A 153 4.39 -7.38 16.16
C PHE A 153 5.79 -6.81 16.28
N GLU A 154 6.62 -7.07 15.29
CA GLU A 154 7.96 -6.51 15.24
C GLU A 154 7.92 -5.05 14.82
N MET A 155 8.38 -4.16 15.71
CA MET A 155 8.41 -2.72 15.51
C MET A 155 9.87 -2.27 15.38
N ASN A 156 10.41 -2.33 14.18
CA ASN A 156 11.77 -1.86 13.90
C ASN A 156 11.82 -1.03 12.61
N ASP A 157 12.89 -0.29 12.42
CA ASP A 157 13.13 0.57 11.25
C ASP A 157 14.11 -0.03 10.24
N SER A 158 14.62 -1.21 10.53
CA SER A 158 15.63 -1.90 9.71
C SER A 158 15.03 -2.88 8.70
N THR A 159 13.76 -3.27 8.88
CA THR A 159 13.08 -4.21 7.99
C THR A 159 11.85 -3.59 7.34
N PHE A 160 11.47 -4.13 6.19
CA PHE A 160 10.29 -3.71 5.46
C PHE A 160 9.00 -3.88 6.28
N THR A 161 8.80 -5.08 6.84
CA THR A 161 7.63 -5.39 7.66
C THR A 161 7.62 -4.63 8.98
N GLY A 162 8.79 -4.43 9.60
CA GLY A 162 8.93 -3.62 10.80
C GLY A 162 8.50 -2.17 10.59
N ASN A 163 8.91 -1.57 9.47
CA ASN A 163 8.47 -0.22 9.10
C ASN A 163 6.98 -0.15 8.81
N ILE A 164 6.40 -1.16 8.13
CA ILE A 164 4.94 -1.23 7.93
C ILE A 164 4.22 -1.26 9.28
N ASN A 165 4.65 -2.11 10.20
CA ASN A 165 4.05 -2.21 11.53
C ASN A 165 4.10 -0.87 12.28
N ARG A 166 5.23 -0.15 12.23
CA ARG A 166 5.37 1.18 12.84
C ARG A 166 4.38 2.18 12.25
N VAL A 167 4.27 2.26 10.92
CA VAL A 167 3.33 3.14 10.24
C VAL A 167 1.90 2.78 10.60
N MET A 168 1.55 1.50 10.58
CA MET A 168 0.20 1.04 10.88
C MET A 168 -0.17 1.26 12.34
N SER A 169 0.77 1.06 13.26
CA SER A 169 0.57 1.36 14.69
C SER A 169 0.28 2.84 14.89
N TYR A 170 1.10 3.72 14.29
CA TYR A 170 0.92 5.16 14.37
C TYR A 170 -0.45 5.60 13.81
N LEU A 171 -0.80 5.09 12.61
CA LEU A 171 -2.05 5.46 11.97
C LEU A 171 -3.27 4.94 12.73
N LYS A 172 -3.25 3.72 13.22
CA LYS A 172 -4.36 3.17 14.02
C LYS A 172 -4.53 3.88 15.36
N HIS A 173 -3.42 4.31 15.97
CA HIS A 173 -3.49 5.11 17.20
C HIS A 173 -4.12 6.48 16.95
N ASN A 174 -3.69 7.18 15.89
CA ASN A 174 -4.14 8.55 15.60
C ASN A 174 -5.47 8.61 14.83
N TYR A 175 -5.86 7.54 14.13
CA TYR A 175 -7.03 7.46 13.26
C TYR A 175 -7.80 6.15 13.48
N PRO A 176 -8.24 5.84 14.72
CA PRO A 176 -8.79 4.53 15.07
C PRO A 176 -10.09 4.18 14.34
N THR A 177 -10.83 5.17 13.88
CA THR A 177 -12.14 4.99 13.21
C THR A 177 -12.07 5.18 11.70
N LYS A 178 -10.92 5.61 11.17
CA LYS A 178 -10.78 5.90 9.75
C LYS A 178 -10.44 4.63 8.96
N GLN A 179 -10.87 4.58 7.72
CA GLN A 179 -10.50 3.52 6.81
C GLN A 179 -9.05 3.74 6.35
N ILE A 180 -8.22 2.70 6.45
CA ILE A 180 -6.85 2.68 5.95
C ILE A 180 -6.77 1.60 4.87
N ILE A 181 -6.31 1.98 3.70
CA ILE A 181 -6.14 1.10 2.54
C ILE A 181 -4.66 1.06 2.19
N ILE A 182 -4.06 -0.11 2.18
CA ILE A 182 -2.71 -0.32 1.68
C ILE A 182 -2.83 -0.92 0.29
N MET A 183 -2.29 -0.23 -0.70
CA MET A 183 -2.20 -0.74 -2.05
C MET A 183 -0.98 -1.66 -2.16
N THR A 184 -1.19 -2.81 -2.78
CA THR A 184 -0.08 -3.72 -3.06
C THR A 184 0.90 -3.08 -4.04
N PRO A 185 2.19 -3.35 -3.89
CA PRO A 185 3.17 -2.91 -4.87
C PRO A 185 2.86 -3.49 -6.26
N ILE A 186 3.19 -2.72 -7.31
CA ILE A 186 3.00 -3.15 -8.69
C ILE A 186 3.85 -4.38 -8.97
N HIS A 187 3.27 -5.39 -9.62
CA HIS A 187 4.04 -6.50 -10.16
C HIS A 187 5.09 -5.96 -11.13
N ARG A 188 6.33 -6.31 -10.88
CA ARG A 188 7.45 -5.91 -11.73
C ARG A 188 7.86 -7.10 -12.57
N GLY A 189 8.07 -6.85 -13.85
CA GLY A 189 8.79 -7.77 -14.70
C GLY A 189 10.26 -7.87 -14.28
N TYR A 190 11.05 -8.58 -15.07
CA TYR A 190 12.50 -8.65 -14.87
C TYR A 190 13.10 -7.25 -14.84
N ALA A 191 13.63 -6.86 -13.69
CA ALA A 191 14.33 -5.58 -13.55
C ALA A 191 15.84 -5.84 -13.71
N LYS A 192 16.45 -5.27 -14.72
CA LYS A 192 17.90 -5.18 -14.80
C LYS A 192 18.35 -4.21 -13.70
N PHE A 193 18.74 -4.74 -12.56
CA PHE A 193 19.49 -3.97 -11.58
C PHE A 193 20.97 -4.05 -11.91
N ASN A 194 21.69 -3.00 -11.55
CA ASN A 194 23.14 -3.00 -11.64
C ASN A 194 23.69 -4.20 -10.84
N ASP A 195 24.54 -5.01 -11.45
CA ASP A 195 25.05 -6.28 -10.89
C ASP A 195 25.79 -6.12 -9.56
N ASN A 196 26.15 -4.91 -9.19
CA ASN A 196 26.79 -4.60 -7.91
C ASN A 196 25.88 -4.77 -6.69
N ASN A 197 24.56 -5.03 -6.86
CA ASN A 197 23.67 -5.22 -5.75
C ASN A 197 23.43 -6.70 -5.45
N VAL A 198 24.49 -7.38 -5.00
CA VAL A 198 24.50 -8.81 -4.68
C VAL A 198 23.45 -9.16 -3.60
N SER A 199 23.21 -8.27 -2.64
CA SER A 199 22.22 -8.47 -1.58
C SER A 199 20.80 -8.55 -2.14
N ARG A 200 20.47 -7.72 -3.12
CA ARG A 200 19.16 -7.72 -3.78
C ARG A 200 18.95 -8.98 -4.61
N MET A 201 19.93 -9.37 -5.41
CA MET A 201 19.87 -10.58 -6.21
C MET A 201 19.79 -11.84 -5.34
N LYS A 202 20.52 -11.87 -4.23
CA LYS A 202 20.55 -13.01 -3.31
C LYS A 202 19.27 -13.18 -2.51
N ILE A 203 18.62 -12.09 -2.12
CA ILE A 203 17.42 -12.10 -1.29
C ILE A 203 16.14 -12.13 -2.14
N MET A 204 16.13 -11.41 -3.26
CA MET A 204 14.96 -11.16 -4.09
C MET A 204 15.31 -11.16 -5.59
N PRO A 205 15.59 -12.33 -6.17
CA PRO A 205 16.10 -12.43 -7.54
C PRO A 205 15.14 -11.87 -8.61
N THR A 206 13.84 -11.87 -8.36
CA THR A 206 12.84 -11.46 -9.35
C THR A 206 11.98 -10.25 -8.92
N GLY A 207 12.13 -9.77 -7.71
CA GLY A 207 11.22 -8.77 -7.13
C GLY A 207 9.81 -9.30 -6.84
N LYS A 208 9.39 -10.36 -7.51
CA LYS A 208 8.08 -11.00 -7.31
C LYS A 208 7.96 -11.58 -5.90
N ASP A 209 9.02 -12.21 -5.43
CA ASP A 209 9.03 -12.84 -4.10
C ASP A 209 8.96 -11.81 -2.97
N TYR A 210 9.54 -10.62 -3.17
CA TYR A 210 9.44 -9.52 -2.22
C TYR A 210 7.99 -9.03 -2.12
N MET A 211 7.33 -8.92 -3.25
CA MET A 211 5.96 -8.43 -3.31
C MET A 211 4.94 -9.46 -2.83
N SER A 212 5.14 -10.74 -3.12
CA SER A 212 4.24 -11.82 -2.70
C SER A 212 4.25 -12.10 -1.20
N LYS A 213 5.34 -11.75 -0.50
CA LYS A 213 5.43 -11.92 0.96
C LYS A 213 4.74 -10.80 1.74
N VAL A 214 4.30 -9.76 1.06
CA VAL A 214 3.65 -8.57 1.66
C VAL A 214 2.13 -8.64 1.57
N ILE A 215 1.62 -9.52 0.72
CA ILE A 215 0.20 -9.79 0.52
C ILE A 215 -0.21 -10.97 1.37
#